data_1cbed3f3dc611a382c943753f457d5e7
#
_entry.id   1cbed3f3dc611a382c943753f457d5e7
#
_cell.length_a   1.000
_cell.length_b   1.000
_cell.length_c   1.000
_cell.angle_alpha   90.00
_cell.angle_beta   90.00
_cell.angle_gamma   90.00
#
_symmetry.space_group_name_H-M   'P 1'
#
loop_
_entity.id
_entity.type
_entity.pdbx_description
1 polymer ?
#
loop_
_entity_poly.entity_id
_entity_poly.type
_entity_poly.pdbx_seq_one_letter_code
_entity_poly.pdbx_strand_id
1 'polypeptide(L)'
;MELQVTNNFSDITSEILALAKMSEQAGSIAPELYTQYDVKRGLRDLNGKGVLAGLTNISDVRATKIVNGEAVPAHGQLFYRGYNVEDLVRGFSKDNRFGFDEVTYLLLFNKLPNKEELESFSRLLNSYRSLPTSFVRDIIMKAPSKDMMNTLARSVLTLYSYDDRADDVSLPNVLRQCLQLISLCPMLSIYGYQAYSHYHDGNSLYIHQPSQTLSMAENILHILRPDSSYTPLEAKILDIALILHMEHGGGNNSSFTTRVVTSSLSDTYSVCLLYTS
;
A
#
# COMPACT_ATOMS: atom_id res chain seq x y z
N MET A 1 11.25 1.40 44.07
CA MET A 1 10.91 2.78 43.71
C MET A 1 11.12 2.87 42.20
N GLU A 2 10.10 2.50 41.43
CA GLU A 2 10.12 2.60 39.98
C GLU A 2 10.06 4.08 39.61
N LEU A 3 11.10 4.58 38.97
CA LEU A 3 11.09 5.88 38.30
C LEU A 3 10.07 5.76 37.16
N GLN A 4 8.83 6.23 37.36
CA GLN A 4 7.94 6.53 36.27
C GLN A 4 8.63 7.61 35.44
N VAL A 5 9.22 7.24 34.33
CA VAL A 5 9.62 8.17 33.28
C VAL A 5 8.33 8.72 32.70
N THR A 6 7.91 9.89 33.17
CA THR A 6 6.82 10.63 32.56
C THR A 6 7.26 11.00 31.13
N ASN A 7 6.65 10.37 30.14
CA ASN A 7 6.93 10.65 28.73
C ASN A 7 6.13 11.90 28.32
N ASN A 8 6.77 13.05 28.36
CA ASN A 8 6.15 14.36 28.04
C ASN A 8 5.97 14.58 26.52
N PHE A 9 6.24 13.59 25.69
CA PHE A 9 6.16 13.74 24.22
C PHE A 9 4.75 14.03 23.70
N SER A 10 3.72 13.68 24.46
CA SER A 10 2.32 13.85 24.04
C SER A 10 1.56 14.90 24.85
N ASP A 11 2.24 15.61 25.73
CA ASP A 11 1.59 16.56 26.63
C ASP A 11 1.23 17.87 25.90
N ILE A 12 -0.06 18.20 25.94
CA ILE A 12 -0.56 19.48 25.45
C ILE A 12 -0.64 20.42 26.66
N THR A 13 0.36 21.29 26.80
CA THR A 13 0.44 22.23 27.90
C THR A 13 -0.49 23.43 27.70
N SER A 14 -0.76 24.18 28.76
CA SER A 14 -1.53 25.44 28.68
C SER A 14 -0.87 26.47 27.75
N GLU A 15 0.44 26.49 27.67
CA GLU A 15 1.21 27.33 26.75
C GLU A 15 0.97 26.96 25.31
N ILE A 16 1.00 25.65 24.97
CA ILE A 16 0.68 25.14 23.61
C ILE A 16 -0.76 25.49 23.22
N LEU A 17 -1.71 25.39 24.16
CA LEU A 17 -3.11 25.77 23.87
C LEU A 17 -3.24 27.29 23.59
N ALA A 18 -2.50 28.12 24.30
CA ALA A 18 -2.49 29.57 24.05
C ALA A 18 -1.88 29.90 22.67
N LEU A 19 -0.75 29.27 22.34
CA LEU A 19 -0.10 29.44 21.04
C LEU A 19 -0.97 28.91 19.89
N ALA A 20 -1.66 27.78 20.07
CA ALA A 20 -2.60 27.23 19.08
C ALA A 20 -3.72 28.19 18.74
N LYS A 21 -4.29 28.86 19.76
CA LYS A 21 -5.32 29.89 19.57
C LYS A 21 -4.80 31.10 18.79
N MET A 22 -3.58 31.55 19.07
CA MET A 22 -2.94 32.63 18.30
C MET A 22 -2.70 32.21 16.86
N SER A 23 -2.25 30.98 16.63
CA SER A 23 -2.01 30.40 15.28
C SER A 23 -3.31 30.32 14.49
N GLU A 24 -4.41 29.88 15.10
CA GLU A 24 -5.73 29.80 14.48
C GLU A 24 -6.20 31.18 13.98
N GLN A 25 -6.05 32.20 14.81
CA GLN A 25 -6.39 33.59 14.44
C GLN A 25 -5.52 34.12 13.30
N ALA A 26 -4.22 33.85 13.35
CA ALA A 26 -3.26 34.30 12.34
C ALA A 26 -3.44 33.57 10.99
N GLY A 27 -3.90 32.34 11.02
CA GLY A 27 -4.11 31.48 9.83
C GLY A 27 -5.47 31.66 9.15
N SER A 28 -6.34 32.54 9.66
CA SER A 28 -7.69 32.73 9.09
C SER A 28 -7.63 33.42 7.72
N ILE A 29 -8.20 32.78 6.72
CA ILE A 29 -8.37 33.33 5.37
C ILE A 29 -9.86 33.50 5.11
N ALA A 30 -10.25 34.69 4.62
CA ALA A 30 -11.64 35.00 4.34
C ALA A 30 -12.23 34.00 3.30
N PRO A 31 -13.36 33.33 3.60
CA PRO A 31 -13.93 32.29 2.73
C PRO A 31 -14.22 32.77 1.29
N GLU A 32 -14.55 34.05 1.13
CA GLU A 32 -14.85 34.66 -0.17
C GLU A 32 -13.68 34.60 -1.14
N LEU A 33 -12.43 34.61 -0.63
CA LEU A 33 -11.22 34.53 -1.43
C LEU A 33 -11.11 33.18 -2.17
N TYR A 34 -11.58 32.09 -1.56
CA TYR A 34 -11.58 30.77 -2.21
C TYR A 34 -12.49 30.75 -3.45
N THR A 35 -13.61 31.44 -3.40
CA THR A 35 -14.51 31.59 -4.56
C THR A 35 -13.94 32.59 -5.56
N GLN A 36 -13.42 33.73 -5.11
CA GLN A 36 -12.85 34.79 -5.96
C GLN A 36 -11.68 34.28 -6.82
N TYR A 37 -10.82 33.42 -6.24
CA TYR A 37 -9.65 32.86 -6.93
C TYR A 37 -9.86 31.45 -7.49
N ASP A 38 -11.10 30.93 -7.47
CA ASP A 38 -11.46 29.58 -7.93
C ASP A 38 -10.54 28.48 -7.34
N VAL A 39 -10.27 28.58 -6.03
CA VAL A 39 -9.37 27.70 -5.31
C VAL A 39 -9.97 26.31 -5.15
N LYS A 40 -9.30 25.28 -5.67
CA LYS A 40 -9.74 23.89 -5.56
C LYS A 40 -9.42 23.33 -4.16
N ARG A 41 -10.21 22.35 -3.72
CA ARG A 41 -9.98 21.60 -2.46
C ARG A 41 -9.22 20.31 -2.76
N GLY A 42 -7.90 20.42 -2.98
CA GLY A 42 -7.09 19.29 -3.40
C GLY A 42 -7.57 18.73 -4.74
N LEU A 43 -7.97 17.45 -4.78
CA LEU A 43 -8.51 16.77 -5.97
C LEU A 43 -10.03 16.98 -6.18
N ARG A 44 -10.62 17.95 -5.49
CA ARG A 44 -12.05 18.28 -5.58
C ARG A 44 -12.24 19.73 -5.96
N ASP A 45 -13.23 19.96 -6.80
CA ASP A 45 -13.76 21.28 -7.08
C ASP A 45 -14.64 21.79 -5.92
N LEU A 46 -14.98 23.06 -5.89
CA LEU A 46 -15.83 23.67 -4.84
C LEU A 46 -17.18 22.96 -4.70
N ASN A 47 -17.74 22.43 -5.78
CA ASN A 47 -18.99 21.67 -5.81
C ASN A 47 -18.83 20.19 -5.41
N GLY A 48 -17.62 19.76 -5.00
CA GLY A 48 -17.28 18.38 -4.62
C GLY A 48 -16.97 17.44 -5.79
N LYS A 49 -17.08 17.90 -7.05
CA LYS A 49 -16.72 17.11 -8.23
C LYS A 49 -15.22 16.88 -8.30
N GLY A 50 -14.78 15.70 -8.77
CA GLY A 50 -13.38 15.39 -8.99
C GLY A 50 -12.74 16.28 -10.04
N VAL A 51 -11.47 16.67 -9.78
CA VAL A 51 -10.63 17.45 -10.72
C VAL A 51 -9.82 16.49 -11.58
N LEU A 52 -9.72 16.77 -12.89
CA LEU A 52 -8.83 16.02 -13.77
C LEU A 52 -7.37 16.43 -13.50
N ALA A 53 -6.67 15.64 -12.70
CA ALA A 53 -5.29 15.92 -12.28
C ALA A 53 -4.23 15.18 -13.11
N GLY A 54 -4.63 14.31 -14.04
CA GLY A 54 -3.73 13.54 -14.89
C GLY A 54 -4.42 12.38 -15.60
N LEU A 55 -3.62 11.65 -16.39
CA LEU A 55 -4.08 10.48 -17.12
C LEU A 55 -3.34 9.24 -16.62
N THR A 56 -4.02 8.09 -16.65
CA THR A 56 -3.44 6.77 -16.41
C THR A 56 -3.90 5.80 -17.50
N ASN A 57 -3.03 4.88 -17.85
CA ASN A 57 -3.35 3.73 -18.71
C ASN A 57 -3.23 2.40 -17.96
N ILE A 58 -3.11 2.45 -16.62
CA ILE A 58 -2.92 1.26 -15.78
C ILE A 58 -4.25 0.61 -15.47
N SER A 59 -5.24 1.42 -15.06
CA SER A 59 -6.57 0.94 -14.73
C SER A 59 -7.67 1.89 -15.19
N ASP A 60 -8.88 1.35 -15.32
CA ASP A 60 -10.09 2.12 -15.62
C ASP A 60 -11.24 1.58 -14.76
N VAL A 61 -11.90 2.47 -14.02
CA VAL A 61 -13.05 2.14 -13.18
C VAL A 61 -14.28 2.80 -13.79
N ARG A 62 -15.24 1.99 -14.23
CA ARG A 62 -16.47 2.44 -14.85
C ARG A 62 -17.65 2.16 -13.94
N ALA A 63 -18.28 3.21 -13.45
CA ALA A 63 -19.49 3.14 -12.61
C ALA A 63 -20.66 3.91 -13.22
N THR A 64 -20.44 4.58 -14.36
CA THR A 64 -21.45 5.37 -15.07
C THR A 64 -21.36 5.14 -16.57
N LYS A 65 -22.49 5.38 -17.26
CA LYS A 65 -22.57 5.43 -18.73
C LYS A 65 -23.27 6.71 -19.17
N ILE A 66 -22.97 7.19 -20.36
CA ILE A 66 -23.65 8.35 -20.92
C ILE A 66 -24.91 7.90 -21.66
N VAL A 67 -26.06 8.45 -21.26
CA VAL A 67 -27.35 8.25 -21.92
C VAL A 67 -27.93 9.63 -22.19
N ASN A 68 -28.21 9.95 -23.46
CA ASN A 68 -28.73 11.25 -23.90
C ASN A 68 -27.87 12.45 -23.41
N GLY A 69 -26.56 12.30 -23.32
CA GLY A 69 -25.63 13.34 -22.85
C GLY A 69 -25.50 13.46 -21.33
N GLU A 70 -26.21 12.68 -20.55
CA GLU A 70 -26.17 12.67 -19.09
C GLU A 70 -25.51 11.39 -18.57
N ALA A 71 -24.70 11.53 -17.50
CA ALA A 71 -24.08 10.40 -16.82
C ALA A 71 -25.10 9.71 -15.91
N VAL A 72 -25.43 8.44 -16.22
CA VAL A 72 -26.31 7.61 -15.40
C VAL A 72 -25.53 6.47 -14.75
N PRO A 73 -25.93 5.98 -13.57
CA PRO A 73 -25.31 4.82 -12.94
C PRO A 73 -25.31 3.60 -13.87
N ALA A 74 -24.23 2.86 -13.88
CA ALA A 74 -24.09 1.60 -14.59
C ALA A 74 -23.52 0.53 -13.67
N HIS A 75 -23.54 -0.73 -14.12
CA HIS A 75 -22.84 -1.81 -13.43
C HIS A 75 -21.35 -1.46 -13.32
N GLY A 76 -20.78 -1.55 -12.10
CA GLY A 76 -19.38 -1.27 -11.86
C GLY A 76 -18.47 -2.25 -12.61
N GLN A 77 -17.46 -1.74 -13.27
CA GLN A 77 -16.45 -2.52 -13.96
C GLN A 77 -15.06 -2.01 -13.62
N LEU A 78 -14.12 -2.90 -13.44
CA LEU A 78 -12.71 -2.62 -13.23
C LEU A 78 -11.88 -3.26 -14.35
N PHE A 79 -11.04 -2.45 -14.96
CA PHE A 79 -10.13 -2.90 -16.02
C PHE A 79 -8.69 -2.67 -15.59
N TYR A 80 -7.84 -3.66 -15.81
CA TYR A 80 -6.39 -3.60 -15.65
C TYR A 80 -5.74 -3.68 -17.02
N ARG A 81 -5.04 -2.62 -17.43
CA ARG A 81 -4.40 -2.55 -18.75
C ARG A 81 -5.33 -2.93 -19.91
N GLY A 82 -6.62 -2.58 -19.80
CA GLY A 82 -7.66 -2.89 -20.79
C GLY A 82 -8.34 -4.25 -20.64
N TYR A 83 -7.87 -5.14 -19.78
CA TYR A 83 -8.52 -6.40 -19.46
C TYR A 83 -9.54 -6.23 -18.33
N ASN A 84 -10.75 -6.76 -18.50
CA ASN A 84 -11.72 -6.81 -17.40
C ASN A 84 -11.20 -7.73 -16.30
N VAL A 85 -11.20 -7.25 -15.04
CA VAL A 85 -10.70 -8.02 -13.90
C VAL A 85 -11.43 -9.35 -13.71
N GLU A 86 -12.75 -9.40 -14.05
CA GLU A 86 -13.52 -10.65 -14.00
C GLU A 86 -12.99 -11.71 -14.98
N ASP A 87 -12.57 -11.28 -16.18
CA ASP A 87 -12.01 -12.19 -17.19
C ASP A 87 -10.64 -12.70 -16.79
N LEU A 88 -9.81 -11.84 -16.16
CA LEU A 88 -8.53 -12.26 -15.57
C LEU A 88 -8.77 -13.32 -14.49
N VAL A 89 -9.70 -13.07 -13.54
CA VAL A 89 -10.04 -14.00 -12.47
C VAL A 89 -10.56 -15.35 -13.04
N ARG A 90 -11.44 -15.30 -14.04
CA ARG A 90 -11.92 -16.53 -14.72
C ARG A 90 -10.80 -17.30 -15.37
N GLY A 91 -9.84 -16.60 -16.01
CA GLY A 91 -8.72 -17.22 -16.72
C GLY A 91 -7.86 -18.08 -15.79
N PHE A 92 -7.26 -17.49 -14.77
CA PHE A 92 -6.40 -18.26 -13.86
C PHE A 92 -7.17 -19.23 -12.95
N SER A 93 -8.44 -18.93 -12.62
CA SER A 93 -9.28 -19.86 -11.84
C SER A 93 -9.63 -21.12 -12.61
N LYS A 94 -9.92 -21.01 -13.93
CA LYS A 94 -10.16 -22.17 -14.81
C LYS A 94 -8.96 -23.09 -14.87
N ASP A 95 -7.75 -22.54 -14.88
CA ASP A 95 -6.50 -23.27 -14.89
C ASP A 95 -6.07 -23.74 -13.49
N ASN A 96 -6.87 -23.47 -12.47
CA ASN A 96 -6.56 -23.73 -11.06
C ASN A 96 -5.22 -23.12 -10.60
N ARG A 97 -4.86 -21.95 -11.12
CA ARG A 97 -3.63 -21.20 -10.78
C ARG A 97 -3.93 -20.06 -9.81
N PHE A 98 -2.90 -19.53 -9.18
CA PHE A 98 -2.91 -18.24 -8.48
C PHE A 98 -2.63 -17.13 -9.49
N GLY A 99 -3.29 -15.99 -9.33
CA GLY A 99 -3.24 -14.89 -10.30
C GLY A 99 -2.43 -13.68 -9.87
N PHE A 100 -2.03 -13.57 -8.61
CA PHE A 100 -1.36 -12.36 -8.07
C PHE A 100 -0.13 -11.96 -8.88
N ASP A 101 0.80 -12.88 -9.13
CA ASP A 101 2.05 -12.59 -9.85
C ASP A 101 1.77 -12.25 -11.32
N GLU A 102 0.81 -12.94 -11.96
CA GLU A 102 0.40 -12.68 -13.36
C GLU A 102 -0.20 -11.27 -13.51
N VAL A 103 -1.07 -10.86 -12.60
CA VAL A 103 -1.69 -9.53 -12.63
C VAL A 103 -0.68 -8.45 -12.26
N THR A 104 0.21 -8.70 -11.31
CA THR A 104 1.34 -7.81 -11.01
C THR A 104 2.20 -7.56 -12.25
N TYR A 105 2.53 -8.63 -12.99
CA TYR A 105 3.27 -8.53 -14.24
C TYR A 105 2.51 -7.70 -15.29
N LEU A 106 1.21 -7.96 -15.46
CA LEU A 106 0.36 -7.20 -16.38
C LEU A 106 0.35 -5.70 -16.04
N LEU A 107 0.15 -5.32 -14.77
CA LEU A 107 0.10 -3.93 -14.34
C LEU A 107 1.43 -3.21 -14.57
N LEU A 108 2.55 -3.85 -14.30
CA LEU A 108 3.88 -3.28 -14.45
C LEU A 108 4.30 -3.18 -15.94
N PHE A 109 4.06 -4.23 -16.74
CA PHE A 109 4.66 -4.37 -18.08
C PHE A 109 3.65 -4.26 -19.22
N ASN A 110 2.36 -4.03 -18.93
CA ASN A 110 1.28 -3.91 -19.93
C ASN A 110 1.16 -5.13 -20.87
N LYS A 111 1.48 -6.31 -20.36
CA LYS A 111 1.48 -7.59 -21.12
C LYS A 111 1.17 -8.74 -20.18
N LEU A 112 0.32 -9.67 -20.59
CA LEU A 112 0.17 -10.95 -19.90
C LEU A 112 1.42 -11.81 -20.15
N PRO A 113 2.03 -12.39 -19.11
CA PRO A 113 3.21 -13.23 -19.29
C PRO A 113 2.85 -14.56 -19.94
N ASN A 114 3.76 -15.12 -20.74
CA ASN A 114 3.72 -16.54 -21.06
C ASN A 114 4.19 -17.36 -19.84
N LYS A 115 4.14 -18.70 -19.94
CA LYS A 115 4.47 -19.59 -18.82
C LYS A 115 5.89 -19.39 -18.31
N GLU A 116 6.87 -19.27 -19.19
CA GLU A 116 8.29 -19.10 -18.82
C GLU A 116 8.54 -17.74 -18.17
N GLU A 117 7.93 -16.70 -18.72
CA GLU A 117 7.98 -15.34 -18.17
C GLU A 117 7.36 -15.29 -16.75
N LEU A 118 6.20 -15.91 -16.56
CA LEU A 118 5.53 -15.99 -15.26
C LEU A 118 6.37 -16.75 -14.24
N GLU A 119 6.90 -17.91 -14.58
CA GLU A 119 7.75 -18.70 -13.69
C GLU A 119 9.04 -17.95 -13.31
N SER A 120 9.65 -17.24 -14.26
CA SER A 120 10.83 -16.42 -14.00
C SER A 120 10.52 -15.24 -13.08
N PHE A 121 9.41 -14.55 -13.33
CA PHE A 121 8.96 -13.42 -12.53
C PHE A 121 8.57 -13.84 -11.11
N SER A 122 7.84 -14.95 -10.95
CA SER A 122 7.50 -15.49 -9.62
C SER A 122 8.76 -15.89 -8.84
N ARG A 123 9.75 -16.51 -9.47
CA ARG A 123 11.05 -16.78 -8.82
C ARG A 123 11.75 -15.51 -8.35
N LEU A 124 11.70 -14.45 -9.15
CA LEU A 124 12.28 -13.16 -8.79
C LEU A 124 11.57 -12.57 -7.57
N LEU A 125 10.23 -12.48 -7.56
CA LEU A 125 9.48 -11.98 -6.40
C LEU A 125 9.75 -12.82 -5.15
N ASN A 126 9.77 -14.14 -5.30
CA ASN A 126 10.04 -15.05 -4.18
C ASN A 126 11.45 -14.86 -3.60
N SER A 127 12.44 -14.56 -4.43
CA SER A 127 13.82 -14.30 -3.97
C SER A 127 13.93 -13.05 -3.09
N TYR A 128 13.00 -12.12 -3.21
CA TYR A 128 12.93 -10.90 -2.38
C TYR A 128 12.21 -11.10 -1.04
N ARG A 129 11.65 -12.28 -0.75
CA ARG A 129 10.97 -12.58 0.52
C ARG A 129 11.96 -12.82 1.66
N SER A 130 12.86 -11.88 1.88
CA SER A 130 13.87 -11.95 2.94
C SER A 130 14.11 -10.56 3.51
N LEU A 131 13.97 -10.42 4.81
CA LEU A 131 14.29 -9.19 5.54
C LEU A 131 15.76 -9.22 6.00
N PRO A 132 16.38 -8.05 6.20
CA PRO A 132 17.71 -7.97 6.79
C PRO A 132 17.79 -8.70 8.14
N THR A 133 18.97 -9.22 8.48
CA THR A 133 19.21 -9.95 9.74
C THR A 133 18.73 -9.12 10.94
N SER A 134 17.98 -9.76 11.82
CA SER A 134 17.42 -9.16 13.04
C SER A 134 16.39 -8.03 12.83
N PHE A 135 15.99 -7.71 11.59
CA PHE A 135 15.06 -6.61 11.31
C PHE A 135 13.74 -6.74 12.10
N VAL A 136 13.13 -7.92 12.12
CA VAL A 136 11.88 -8.16 12.86
C VAL A 136 12.06 -7.85 14.35
N ARG A 137 13.14 -8.38 14.96
CA ARG A 137 13.43 -8.17 16.39
C ARG A 137 13.71 -6.71 16.72
N ASP A 138 14.57 -6.06 15.94
CA ASP A 138 15.16 -4.77 16.31
C ASP A 138 14.29 -3.57 15.85
N ILE A 139 13.49 -3.74 14.81
CA ILE A 139 12.66 -2.68 14.24
C ILE A 139 11.18 -2.87 14.58
N ILE A 140 10.63 -4.04 14.30
CA ILE A 140 9.18 -4.28 14.46
C ILE A 140 8.84 -4.56 15.91
N MET A 141 9.54 -5.52 16.54
CA MET A 141 9.23 -5.98 17.89
C MET A 141 9.64 -4.98 18.98
N LYS A 142 10.68 -4.19 18.76
CA LYS A 142 11.23 -3.30 19.79
C LYS A 142 10.36 -2.08 20.09
N ALA A 143 9.56 -1.65 19.13
CA ALA A 143 8.65 -0.51 19.26
C ALA A 143 7.27 -0.83 18.66
N PRO A 144 6.50 -1.77 19.27
CA PRO A 144 5.18 -2.12 18.78
C PRO A 144 4.26 -0.88 18.87
N SER A 145 3.49 -0.65 17.81
CA SER A 145 2.50 0.43 17.76
C SER A 145 1.09 -0.15 17.87
N LYS A 146 0.17 0.60 18.49
CA LYS A 146 -1.26 0.30 18.40
C LYS A 146 -1.81 0.52 16.98
N ASP A 147 -1.11 1.29 16.17
CA ASP A 147 -1.40 1.55 14.77
C ASP A 147 -0.49 0.69 13.89
N MET A 148 -1.07 -0.35 13.28
CA MET A 148 -0.34 -1.27 12.40
C MET A 148 0.12 -0.62 11.09
N MET A 149 -0.62 0.36 10.57
CA MET A 149 -0.20 1.12 9.40
C MET A 149 1.04 1.95 9.69
N ASN A 150 1.11 2.56 10.88
CA ASN A 150 2.31 3.25 11.34
C ASN A 150 3.50 2.28 11.48
N THR A 151 3.27 1.06 11.97
CA THR A 151 4.32 0.01 12.04
C THR A 151 4.82 -0.35 10.64
N LEU A 152 3.92 -0.52 9.67
CA LEU A 152 4.28 -0.80 8.29
C LEU A 152 5.11 0.35 7.69
N ALA A 153 4.63 1.59 7.84
CA ALA A 153 5.30 2.78 7.33
C ALA A 153 6.72 2.92 7.89
N ARG A 154 6.90 2.81 9.21
CA ARG A 154 8.23 2.86 9.84
C ARG A 154 9.15 1.74 9.35
N SER A 155 8.60 0.54 9.15
CA SER A 155 9.36 -0.60 8.67
C SER A 155 9.85 -0.38 7.24
N VAL A 156 8.99 0.11 6.36
CA VAL A 156 9.35 0.45 4.98
C VAL A 156 10.42 1.54 4.96
N LEU A 157 10.24 2.64 5.73
CA LEU A 157 11.24 3.71 5.79
C LEU A 157 12.59 3.22 6.31
N THR A 158 12.59 2.30 7.27
CA THR A 158 13.83 1.74 7.81
C THR A 158 14.58 0.89 6.78
N LEU A 159 13.89 0.27 5.81
CA LEU A 159 14.54 -0.47 4.72
C LEU A 159 15.47 0.40 3.88
N TYR A 160 15.19 1.71 3.78
CA TYR A 160 16.08 2.68 3.16
C TYR A 160 17.54 2.55 3.65
N SER A 161 17.73 2.39 4.97
CA SER A 161 19.06 2.30 5.58
C SER A 161 19.82 1.00 5.27
N TYR A 162 19.16 0.01 4.65
CA TYR A 162 19.75 -1.26 4.24
C TYR A 162 19.98 -1.34 2.71
N ASP A 163 19.63 -0.29 1.98
CA ASP A 163 19.80 -0.23 0.52
C ASP A 163 20.89 0.79 0.15
N ASP A 164 22.07 0.32 -0.23
CA ASP A 164 23.21 1.17 -0.63
C ASP A 164 22.88 2.07 -1.86
N ARG A 165 21.77 1.83 -2.55
CA ARG A 165 21.31 2.60 -3.70
C ARG A 165 19.93 3.20 -3.46
N ALA A 166 19.59 3.53 -2.21
CA ALA A 166 18.27 4.04 -1.85
C ALA A 166 17.88 5.30 -2.64
N ASP A 167 18.84 6.22 -2.85
CA ASP A 167 18.63 7.52 -3.53
C ASP A 167 18.77 7.46 -5.07
N ASP A 168 19.07 6.29 -5.65
CA ASP A 168 19.15 6.13 -7.09
C ASP A 168 17.74 6.05 -7.69
N VAL A 169 17.29 7.16 -8.26
CA VAL A 169 15.97 7.29 -8.90
C VAL A 169 15.94 6.83 -10.35
N SER A 170 16.97 6.13 -10.84
CA SER A 170 16.95 5.51 -12.16
C SER A 170 15.86 4.43 -12.25
N LEU A 171 15.21 4.34 -13.41
CA LEU A 171 14.10 3.38 -13.61
C LEU A 171 14.45 1.93 -13.24
N PRO A 172 15.64 1.38 -13.59
CA PRO A 172 15.98 0.01 -13.17
C PRO A 172 16.03 -0.15 -11.64
N ASN A 173 16.58 0.85 -10.93
CA ASN A 173 16.68 0.79 -9.48
C ASN A 173 15.32 0.96 -8.80
N VAL A 174 14.51 1.91 -9.23
CA VAL A 174 13.14 2.10 -8.74
C VAL A 174 12.30 0.84 -8.96
N LEU A 175 12.38 0.22 -10.15
CA LEU A 175 11.69 -1.05 -10.42
C LEU A 175 12.14 -2.16 -9.46
N ARG A 176 13.45 -2.31 -9.23
CA ARG A 176 13.99 -3.26 -8.25
C ARG A 176 13.40 -3.03 -6.86
N GLN A 177 13.42 -1.79 -6.39
CA GLN A 177 12.86 -1.40 -5.08
C GLN A 177 11.36 -1.68 -4.99
N CYS A 178 10.59 -1.37 -6.03
CA CYS A 178 9.16 -1.68 -6.09
C CYS A 178 8.89 -3.18 -6.00
N LEU A 179 9.63 -4.01 -6.75
CA LEU A 179 9.48 -5.48 -6.70
C LEU A 179 9.83 -6.04 -5.31
N GLN A 180 10.86 -5.51 -4.67
CA GLN A 180 11.20 -5.85 -3.29
C GLN A 180 10.07 -5.47 -2.33
N LEU A 181 9.52 -4.26 -2.42
CA LEU A 181 8.42 -3.80 -1.57
C LEU A 181 7.13 -4.60 -1.79
N ILE A 182 6.78 -4.96 -3.04
CA ILE A 182 5.65 -5.86 -3.33
C ILE A 182 5.82 -7.19 -2.58
N SER A 183 7.04 -7.72 -2.51
CA SER A 183 7.33 -8.99 -1.84
C SER A 183 7.42 -8.86 -0.31
N LEU A 184 7.89 -7.71 0.22
CA LEU A 184 8.15 -7.50 1.64
C LEU A 184 6.96 -6.92 2.40
N CYS A 185 6.14 -6.05 1.82
CA CYS A 185 5.02 -5.41 2.52
C CYS A 185 4.05 -6.39 3.21
N PRO A 186 3.66 -7.53 2.59
CA PRO A 186 2.85 -8.53 3.26
C PRO A 186 3.51 -9.10 4.52
N MET A 187 4.81 -9.37 4.46
CA MET A 187 5.58 -9.88 5.61
C MET A 187 5.67 -8.83 6.73
N LEU A 188 6.00 -7.59 6.37
CA LEU A 188 6.07 -6.48 7.34
C LEU A 188 4.72 -6.25 8.03
N SER A 189 3.62 -6.35 7.27
CA SER A 189 2.26 -6.23 7.81
C SER A 189 1.95 -7.34 8.81
N ILE A 190 2.30 -8.58 8.50
CA ILE A 190 2.03 -9.72 9.37
C ILE A 190 2.91 -9.67 10.62
N TYR A 191 4.20 -9.40 10.49
CA TYR A 191 5.07 -9.27 11.66
C TYR A 191 4.67 -8.08 12.55
N GLY A 192 4.19 -6.99 11.94
CA GLY A 192 3.57 -5.88 12.67
C GLY A 192 2.32 -6.30 13.44
N TYR A 193 1.46 -7.10 12.82
CA TYR A 193 0.27 -7.67 13.47
C TYR A 193 0.66 -8.64 14.61
N GLN A 194 1.63 -9.51 14.41
CA GLN A 194 2.09 -10.42 15.46
C GLN A 194 2.68 -9.67 16.66
N ALA A 195 3.43 -8.59 16.39
CA ALA A 195 3.91 -7.71 17.45
C ALA A 195 2.75 -7.02 18.20
N TYR A 196 1.79 -6.46 17.46
CA TYR A 196 0.58 -5.86 18.05
C TYR A 196 -0.18 -6.87 18.92
N SER A 197 -0.49 -8.04 18.36
CA SER A 197 -1.25 -9.09 19.05
C SER A 197 -0.54 -9.58 20.33
N HIS A 198 0.79 -9.69 20.28
CA HIS A 198 1.57 -10.07 21.45
C HIS A 198 1.59 -8.99 22.53
N TYR A 199 1.93 -7.76 22.19
CA TYR A 199 2.17 -6.69 23.18
C TYR A 199 0.89 -6.02 23.68
N HIS A 200 -0.18 -5.98 22.88
CA HIS A 200 -1.42 -5.27 23.20
C HIS A 200 -2.57 -6.21 23.56
N ASP A 201 -2.66 -7.37 22.90
CA ASP A 201 -3.73 -8.33 23.15
C ASP A 201 -3.31 -9.48 24.10
N GLY A 202 -2.00 -9.57 24.42
CA GLY A 202 -1.46 -10.60 25.33
C GLY A 202 -1.39 -12.00 24.72
N ASN A 203 -1.46 -12.14 23.40
CA ASN A 203 -1.39 -13.41 22.70
C ASN A 203 0.06 -13.92 22.59
N SER A 204 0.22 -15.21 22.30
CA SER A 204 1.54 -15.78 21.99
C SER A 204 2.12 -15.17 20.75
N LEU A 205 3.45 -15.00 20.72
CA LEU A 205 4.17 -14.49 19.56
C LEU A 205 4.51 -15.62 18.59
N TYR A 206 4.13 -15.46 17.33
CA TYR A 206 4.46 -16.38 16.25
C TYR A 206 5.23 -15.64 15.16
N ILE A 207 6.44 -16.11 14.86
CA ILE A 207 7.31 -15.54 13.80
C ILE A 207 7.73 -16.68 12.88
N HIS A 208 6.91 -16.94 11.86
CA HIS A 208 7.20 -17.93 10.84
C HIS A 208 8.07 -17.33 9.73
N GLN A 209 8.94 -18.15 9.17
CA GLN A 209 9.72 -17.76 8.00
C GLN A 209 8.90 -17.90 6.72
N PRO A 210 9.00 -16.97 5.77
CA PRO A 210 8.32 -17.09 4.50
C PRO A 210 8.90 -18.24 3.67
N SER A 211 8.04 -18.88 2.90
CA SER A 211 8.45 -19.90 1.92
C SER A 211 8.78 -19.25 0.57
N GLN A 212 9.78 -19.77 -0.09
CA GLN A 212 10.16 -19.34 -1.43
C GLN A 212 9.42 -20.08 -2.56
N THR A 213 8.56 -21.04 -2.21
CA THR A 213 7.84 -21.87 -3.19
C THR A 213 6.34 -21.65 -3.18
N LEU A 214 5.79 -21.03 -2.15
CA LEU A 214 4.37 -20.73 -2.04
C LEU A 214 4.01 -19.47 -2.84
N SER A 215 2.77 -19.41 -3.35
CA SER A 215 2.20 -18.17 -3.90
C SER A 215 2.16 -17.05 -2.85
N MET A 216 1.87 -15.83 -3.26
CA MET A 216 1.75 -14.69 -2.33
C MET A 216 0.65 -14.95 -1.27
N ALA A 217 -0.53 -15.38 -1.69
CA ALA A 217 -1.65 -15.64 -0.79
C ALA A 217 -1.38 -16.81 0.19
N GLU A 218 -0.82 -17.90 -0.32
CA GLU A 218 -0.41 -19.02 0.55
C GLU A 218 0.63 -18.60 1.58
N ASN A 219 1.60 -17.80 1.16
CA ASN A 219 2.66 -17.33 2.05
C ASN A 219 2.13 -16.42 3.14
N ILE A 220 1.21 -15.52 2.83
CA ILE A 220 0.53 -14.68 3.82
C ILE A 220 -0.15 -15.56 4.87
N LEU A 221 -0.94 -16.57 4.47
CA LEU A 221 -1.62 -17.47 5.40
C LEU A 221 -0.63 -18.31 6.21
N HIS A 222 0.42 -18.80 5.57
CA HIS A 222 1.48 -19.59 6.19
C HIS A 222 2.20 -18.83 7.32
N ILE A 223 2.55 -17.57 7.12
CA ILE A 223 3.26 -16.78 8.14
C ILE A 223 2.32 -16.13 9.15
N LEU A 224 1.03 -15.96 8.82
CA LEU A 224 0.05 -15.33 9.71
C LEU A 224 -0.43 -16.29 10.80
N ARG A 225 -0.69 -17.56 10.45
CA ARG A 225 -1.35 -18.52 11.33
C ARG A 225 -0.38 -19.23 12.26
N PRO A 226 -0.75 -19.44 13.55
CA PRO A 226 0.13 -20.06 14.54
C PRO A 226 0.68 -21.42 14.12
N ASP A 227 -0.15 -22.23 13.44
CA ASP A 227 0.18 -23.58 12.98
C ASP A 227 0.57 -23.64 11.49
N SER A 228 0.68 -22.49 10.83
CA SER A 228 0.94 -22.35 9.38
C SER A 228 -0.06 -23.08 8.48
N SER A 229 -1.24 -23.47 9.01
CA SER A 229 -2.23 -24.24 8.25
C SER A 229 -3.25 -23.35 7.55
N TYR A 230 -3.66 -23.75 6.36
CA TYR A 230 -4.71 -23.12 5.58
C TYR A 230 -5.30 -24.11 4.57
N THR A 231 -6.52 -23.85 4.12
CA THR A 231 -7.14 -24.64 3.07
C THR A 231 -6.84 -24.03 1.68
N PRO A 232 -6.85 -24.84 0.61
CA PRO A 232 -6.69 -24.32 -0.76
C PRO A 232 -7.74 -23.26 -1.12
N LEU A 233 -8.96 -23.37 -0.59
CA LEU A 233 -10.01 -22.38 -0.80
C LEU A 233 -9.69 -21.04 -0.16
N GLU A 234 -9.20 -21.00 1.06
CA GLU A 234 -8.77 -19.76 1.73
C GLU A 234 -7.66 -19.06 0.96
N ALA A 235 -6.67 -19.81 0.48
CA ALA A 235 -5.60 -19.24 -0.32
C ALA A 235 -6.12 -18.66 -1.65
N LYS A 236 -7.07 -19.31 -2.32
CA LYS A 236 -7.71 -18.81 -3.55
C LYS A 236 -8.52 -17.54 -3.29
N ILE A 237 -9.31 -17.51 -2.23
CA ILE A 237 -10.10 -16.33 -1.85
C ILE A 237 -9.16 -15.15 -1.57
N LEU A 238 -8.09 -15.38 -0.83
CA LEU A 238 -7.12 -14.32 -0.52
C LEU A 238 -6.41 -13.82 -1.79
N ASP A 239 -6.00 -14.70 -2.69
CA ASP A 239 -5.37 -14.33 -3.96
C ASP A 239 -6.28 -13.41 -4.79
N ILE A 240 -7.55 -13.79 -4.95
CA ILE A 240 -8.54 -12.96 -5.66
C ILE A 240 -8.75 -11.62 -4.93
N ALA A 241 -8.85 -11.63 -3.61
CA ALA A 241 -8.99 -10.39 -2.83
C ALA A 241 -7.81 -9.44 -3.03
N LEU A 242 -6.58 -9.96 -3.03
CA LEU A 242 -5.37 -9.17 -3.30
C LEU A 242 -5.43 -8.57 -4.71
N ILE A 243 -5.83 -9.34 -5.72
CA ILE A 243 -5.94 -8.87 -7.10
C ILE A 243 -6.96 -7.74 -7.24
N LEU A 244 -8.13 -7.87 -6.61
CA LEU A 244 -9.17 -6.85 -6.65
C LEU A 244 -8.77 -5.54 -5.97
N HIS A 245 -7.75 -5.55 -5.11
CA HIS A 245 -7.26 -4.39 -4.39
C HIS A 245 -5.94 -3.81 -4.94
N MET A 246 -5.41 -4.36 -6.05
CA MET A 246 -4.13 -3.90 -6.60
C MET A 246 -4.18 -2.48 -7.15
N GLU A 247 -5.29 -2.11 -7.78
CA GLU A 247 -5.43 -0.81 -8.45
C GLU A 247 -6.93 -0.49 -8.60
N HIS A 248 -7.30 0.77 -8.47
CA HIS A 248 -8.70 1.21 -8.63
C HIS A 248 -8.84 2.60 -9.26
N GLY A 249 -7.86 3.00 -10.07
CA GLY A 249 -7.84 4.29 -10.77
C GLY A 249 -6.92 5.32 -10.13
N GLY A 250 -6.40 6.21 -10.97
CA GLY A 250 -5.42 7.23 -10.58
C GLY A 250 -5.97 8.39 -9.73
N GLY A 251 -7.27 8.40 -9.42
CA GLY A 251 -7.93 9.44 -8.62
C GLY A 251 -7.86 9.25 -7.11
N ASN A 252 -7.23 8.19 -6.64
CA ASN A 252 -6.97 7.97 -5.21
C ASN A 252 -5.93 8.98 -4.68
N ASN A 253 -6.14 9.48 -3.46
CA ASN A 253 -5.25 10.46 -2.83
C ASN A 253 -3.83 9.94 -2.67
N SER A 254 -3.64 8.68 -2.32
CA SER A 254 -2.32 8.06 -2.19
C SER A 254 -1.61 7.98 -3.54
N SER A 255 -2.28 7.55 -4.60
CA SER A 255 -1.72 7.53 -5.96
C SER A 255 -1.32 8.92 -6.44
N PHE A 256 -2.17 9.93 -6.17
CA PHE A 256 -1.86 11.32 -6.51
C PHE A 256 -0.66 11.84 -5.72
N THR A 257 -0.64 11.62 -4.40
CA THR A 257 0.46 12.07 -3.53
C THR A 257 1.77 11.36 -3.90
N THR A 258 1.72 10.05 -4.20
CA THR A 258 2.88 9.29 -4.73
C THR A 258 3.46 9.98 -5.97
N ARG A 259 2.63 10.38 -6.92
CA ARG A 259 3.07 11.11 -8.13
C ARG A 259 3.67 12.47 -7.81
N VAL A 260 3.09 13.21 -6.86
CA VAL A 260 3.60 14.52 -6.43
C VAL A 260 4.97 14.36 -5.77
N VAL A 261 5.11 13.44 -4.82
CA VAL A 261 6.37 13.20 -4.09
C VAL A 261 7.44 12.64 -5.04
N THR A 262 7.08 11.71 -5.93
CA THR A 262 8.01 11.19 -6.95
C THR A 262 8.51 12.31 -7.88
N SER A 263 7.67 13.29 -8.21
CA SER A 263 8.06 14.41 -9.09
C SER A 263 9.13 15.32 -8.47
N SER A 264 9.32 15.25 -7.15
CA SER A 264 10.40 15.94 -6.44
C SER A 264 11.70 15.12 -6.36
N LEU A 265 11.78 13.97 -7.05
CA LEU A 265 12.91 13.05 -7.05
C LEU A 265 13.18 12.42 -5.66
N SER A 266 12.14 12.23 -4.86
CA SER A 266 12.24 11.50 -3.61
C SER A 266 12.49 10.01 -3.86
N ASP A 267 13.14 9.35 -2.90
CA ASP A 267 13.42 7.92 -2.95
C ASP A 267 12.14 7.07 -2.86
N THR A 268 12.21 5.82 -3.33
CA THR A 268 11.07 4.91 -3.40
C THR A 268 10.48 4.57 -2.01
N TYR A 269 11.31 4.46 -0.99
CA TYR A 269 10.85 4.11 0.37
C TYR A 269 10.01 5.22 0.98
N SER A 270 10.46 6.48 0.86
CA SER A 270 9.72 7.66 1.31
C SER A 270 8.40 7.82 0.53
N VAL A 271 8.41 7.57 -0.78
CA VAL A 271 7.21 7.66 -1.62
C VAL A 271 6.19 6.56 -1.27
N CYS A 272 6.63 5.37 -0.89
CA CYS A 272 5.76 4.25 -0.50
C CYS A 272 4.98 4.49 0.80
N LEU A 273 5.33 5.52 1.58
CA LEU A 273 4.78 5.78 2.92
C LEU A 273 3.44 6.51 2.94
N LEU A 274 2.69 6.53 1.87
CA LEU A 274 1.42 7.25 1.83
C LEU A 274 0.33 6.51 2.60
N TYR A 275 0.22 6.89 3.85
CA TYR A 275 -0.56 6.31 4.93
C TYR A 275 -2.08 6.54 4.84
N THR A 276 -2.56 7.44 3.99
CA THR A 276 -3.91 8.02 4.09
C THR A 276 -4.91 7.51 3.06
N SER A 277 -4.76 6.34 2.56
CA SER A 277 -5.75 5.80 1.60
C SER A 277 -6.84 4.98 2.26
#